data_8ad988706ada5220a5b6cd52fc1aa9cd
#
_entry.id   8ad988706ada5220a5b6cd52fc1aa9cd
#
_cell.length_a   1.000
_cell.length_b   1.000
_cell.length_c   1.000
_cell.angle_alpha   90.00
_cell.angle_beta   90.00
_cell.angle_gamma   90.00
#
_symmetry.space_group_name_H-M   'P 1'
#
loop_
_entity.id
_entity.type
_entity.pdbx_description
1 polymer ?
#
loop_
_entity_poly.entity_id
_entity_poly.type
_entity_poly.pdbx_seq_one_letter_code
_entity_poly.pdbx_strand_id
1 'polypeptide(L)'
;ARWAAAGGTLMLLFYFVAYPPIPGYMVGVPAEGSYLWINKTLIELFVLLAFVFIPATNFFGLDRLYARWKEEKARQPVPEYSGDNDKKVARREMMKDLIAVPAIGAFAYALYKKRRWDSFEEKLLKVEGIDANSGATTLNFSYASLSELKGKVPKGKITYRNTKGEMAEFELSRLIMGGNLIGGWAHSRDLIYVSKLVKTYHTDEKVMQTLALGEKCGMNSIITNPQLGRILKKYKHEFRSNLKYISDCGVGMDFQKGIKLSLLTEADALYCQGEITDRWTNPEYDDGRKLTVAQRMELIREGLEEIRSHGKPAGIGAHRIEAIKVCVEHGLQPDFWVKTCHSHNYWSAKTTAEWNDNMFDFDPDETVRYMETLEQPWIAFKVLAAGAIKPEDGLKYAFNSGADFVCMGMYDFQIVEDANHTLAALANVQRARPWRG
;
A
#
# COMPACT_ATOMS: atom_id res chain seq x y z
N ALA A 1 12.12 2.18 38.46
CA ALA A 1 11.56 0.88 38.02
C ALA A 1 10.08 0.76 38.39
N ARG A 2 9.64 0.99 39.65
CA ARG A 2 8.23 0.82 40.08
C ARG A 2 7.25 1.66 39.28
N TRP A 3 7.54 2.92 38.99
CA TRP A 3 6.68 3.81 38.20
C TRP A 3 6.60 3.33 36.72
N ALA A 4 7.73 2.86 36.19
CA ALA A 4 7.74 2.29 34.82
C ALA A 4 6.94 0.99 34.76
N ALA A 5 7.06 0.11 35.76
CA ALA A 5 6.26 -1.10 35.86
C ALA A 5 4.77 -0.80 36.00
N ALA A 6 4.39 0.19 36.82
CA ALA A 6 3.01 0.63 36.98
C ALA A 6 2.44 1.19 35.66
N GLY A 7 3.20 2.05 34.96
CA GLY A 7 2.81 2.56 33.64
C GLY A 7 2.64 1.45 32.61
N GLY A 8 3.59 0.50 32.55
CA GLY A 8 3.50 -0.68 31.67
C GLY A 8 2.31 -1.57 32.00
N THR A 9 2.04 -1.82 33.29
CA THR A 9 0.86 -2.57 33.73
C THR A 9 -0.43 -1.90 33.28
N LEU A 10 -0.55 -0.59 33.46
CA LEU A 10 -1.72 0.18 33.03
C LEU A 10 -1.91 0.11 31.51
N MET A 11 -0.83 0.24 30.74
CA MET A 11 -0.86 0.13 29.29
C MET A 11 -1.31 -1.25 28.82
N LEU A 12 -0.78 -2.32 29.41
CA LEU A 12 -1.19 -3.68 29.08
C LEU A 12 -2.64 -3.98 29.49
N LEU A 13 -3.12 -3.37 30.59
CA LEU A 13 -4.52 -3.45 30.96
C LEU A 13 -5.43 -2.83 29.91
N PHE A 14 -5.08 -1.65 29.40
CA PHE A 14 -5.82 -1.03 28.29
C PHE A 14 -5.80 -1.89 27.03
N TYR A 15 -4.67 -2.48 26.67
CA TYR A 15 -4.60 -3.42 25.54
C TYR A 15 -5.48 -4.64 25.77
N PHE A 16 -5.48 -5.23 26.96
CA PHE A 16 -6.30 -6.38 27.28
C PHE A 16 -7.80 -6.06 27.21
N VAL A 17 -8.20 -4.88 27.67
CA VAL A 17 -9.61 -4.42 27.62
C VAL A 17 -10.03 -4.08 26.20
N ALA A 18 -9.12 -3.48 25.41
CA ALA A 18 -9.40 -3.12 24.01
C ALA A 18 -9.51 -4.36 23.10
N TYR A 19 -8.74 -5.42 23.41
CA TYR A 19 -8.69 -6.66 22.64
C TYR A 19 -8.81 -7.88 23.57
N PRO A 20 -9.98 -8.11 24.16
CA PRO A 20 -10.17 -9.24 25.05
C PRO A 20 -10.09 -10.56 24.27
N PRO A 21 -9.47 -11.61 24.83
CA PRO A 21 -9.32 -12.91 24.15
C PRO A 21 -10.62 -13.73 24.19
N ILE A 22 -11.74 -13.13 23.77
CA ILE A 22 -13.05 -13.77 23.76
C ILE A 22 -13.20 -14.53 22.44
N PRO A 23 -13.52 -15.82 22.43
CA PRO A 23 -13.80 -16.57 21.21
C PRO A 23 -14.92 -15.93 20.40
N GLY A 24 -14.65 -15.62 19.14
CA GLY A 24 -15.63 -14.98 18.24
C GLY A 24 -15.53 -13.45 18.12
N TYR A 25 -14.73 -12.78 18.92
CA TYR A 25 -14.54 -11.32 18.80
C TYR A 25 -13.57 -10.94 17.67
N MET A 26 -12.70 -11.85 17.28
CA MET A 26 -11.85 -11.70 16.09
C MET A 26 -12.19 -12.80 15.09
N VAL A 27 -12.86 -12.44 14.03
CA VAL A 27 -13.10 -13.32 12.88
C VAL A 27 -11.79 -13.51 12.14
N GLY A 28 -11.18 -14.68 12.27
CA GLY A 28 -10.24 -15.14 11.26
C GLY A 28 -8.81 -15.48 11.64
N VAL A 29 -8.33 -15.27 12.87
CA VAL A 29 -6.99 -15.76 13.24
C VAL A 29 -7.04 -16.31 14.66
N PRO A 30 -6.69 -17.62 14.87
CA PRO A 30 -6.33 -18.05 16.21
C PRO A 30 -5.02 -17.33 16.55
N ALA A 31 -5.11 -16.31 17.41
CA ALA A 31 -3.93 -15.70 17.97
C ALA A 31 -3.18 -16.76 18.78
N GLU A 32 -1.97 -17.14 18.36
CA GLU A 32 -1.10 -17.99 19.15
C GLU A 32 -1.05 -17.46 20.59
N GLY A 33 -1.32 -18.33 21.57
CA GLY A 33 -1.24 -17.99 22.99
C GLY A 33 -2.51 -17.40 23.61
N SER A 34 -3.67 -17.48 22.96
CA SER A 34 -4.95 -17.14 23.56
C SER A 34 -5.69 -18.40 24.03
N TYR A 35 -5.78 -18.61 25.35
CA TYR A 35 -6.50 -19.73 25.95
C TYR A 35 -7.68 -19.17 26.77
N LEU A 36 -8.89 -19.24 26.22
CA LEU A 36 -10.10 -18.70 26.83
C LEU A 36 -9.95 -17.20 27.21
N TRP A 37 -9.74 -16.93 28.50
CA TRP A 37 -9.55 -15.57 29.03
C TRP A 37 -8.07 -15.20 29.26
N ILE A 38 -7.14 -16.15 29.04
CA ILE A 38 -5.72 -15.95 29.30
C ILE A 38 -4.99 -15.80 27.98
N ASN A 39 -4.35 -14.68 27.78
CA ASN A 39 -3.47 -14.43 26.65
C ASN A 39 -2.10 -13.91 27.14
N LYS A 40 -1.17 -13.77 26.22
CA LYS A 40 0.17 -13.24 26.48
C LYS A 40 0.12 -11.89 27.20
N THR A 41 -0.77 -10.98 26.81
CA THR A 41 -0.93 -9.66 27.38
C THR A 41 -1.32 -9.70 28.85
N LEU A 42 -2.22 -10.61 29.23
CA LEU A 42 -2.64 -10.78 30.63
C LEU A 42 -1.50 -11.35 31.48
N ILE A 43 -0.72 -12.31 30.95
CA ILE A 43 0.45 -12.88 31.65
C ILE A 43 1.50 -11.79 31.87
N GLU A 44 1.84 -11.02 30.85
CA GLU A 44 2.81 -9.92 30.93
C GLU A 44 2.34 -8.82 31.90
N LEU A 45 1.03 -8.54 31.94
CA LEU A 45 0.42 -7.61 32.90
C LEU A 45 0.67 -8.05 34.33
N PHE A 46 0.41 -9.32 34.66
CA PHE A 46 0.65 -9.84 36.02
C PHE A 46 2.13 -9.87 36.39
N VAL A 47 3.02 -10.16 35.42
CA VAL A 47 4.47 -10.09 35.65
C VAL A 47 4.90 -8.66 35.98
N LEU A 48 4.44 -7.66 35.21
CA LEU A 48 4.76 -6.27 35.50
C LEU A 48 4.13 -5.80 36.82
N LEU A 49 2.91 -6.22 37.14
CA LEU A 49 2.25 -5.90 38.38
C LEU A 49 3.05 -6.46 39.58
N ALA A 50 3.60 -7.65 39.46
CA ALA A 50 4.47 -8.23 40.49
C ALA A 50 5.70 -7.33 40.74
N PHE A 51 6.30 -6.71 39.73
CA PHE A 51 7.42 -5.78 39.90
C PHE A 51 7.03 -4.44 40.55
N VAL A 52 5.76 -4.09 40.57
CA VAL A 52 5.28 -2.92 41.35
C VAL A 52 5.37 -3.19 42.86
N PHE A 53 5.02 -4.44 43.28
CA PHE A 53 4.93 -4.81 44.68
C PHE A 53 6.23 -5.43 45.24
N ILE A 54 6.97 -6.15 44.41
CA ILE A 54 8.22 -6.81 44.85
C ILE A 54 9.39 -5.86 44.62
N PRO A 55 10.12 -5.46 45.72
CA PRO A 55 11.25 -4.53 45.61
C PRO A 55 12.53 -5.19 45.08
N ALA A 56 12.41 -6.01 44.06
CA ALA A 56 13.54 -6.75 43.44
C ALA A 56 14.64 -5.82 42.92
N THR A 57 14.28 -4.60 42.54
CA THR A 57 15.20 -3.59 42.00
C THR A 57 16.23 -3.07 43.05
N ASN A 58 15.99 -3.33 44.34
CA ASN A 58 16.96 -2.98 45.36
C ASN A 58 18.17 -3.93 45.42
N PHE A 59 18.09 -5.08 44.77
CA PHE A 59 19.18 -6.05 44.75
C PHE A 59 20.03 -5.97 43.47
N PHE A 60 19.41 -5.68 42.33
CA PHE A 60 20.08 -5.62 41.01
C PHE A 60 19.42 -4.53 40.17
N GLY A 61 20.20 -3.85 39.31
CA GLY A 61 19.67 -2.99 38.26
C GLY A 61 20.14 -1.55 38.31
N LEU A 62 19.75 -0.77 37.32
CA LEU A 62 20.16 0.63 37.14
C LEU A 62 19.68 1.55 38.23
N ASP A 63 18.55 1.27 38.90
CA ASP A 63 18.01 2.06 40.00
C ASP A 63 18.94 2.01 41.22
N ARG A 64 19.60 0.87 41.46
CA ARG A 64 20.58 0.74 42.51
C ARG A 64 21.86 1.55 42.20
N LEU A 65 22.33 1.50 40.96
CA LEU A 65 23.48 2.30 40.50
C LEU A 65 23.17 3.81 40.64
N TYR A 66 21.96 4.22 40.28
CA TYR A 66 21.51 5.61 40.43
C TYR A 66 21.36 6.01 41.89
N ALA A 67 20.80 5.16 42.73
CA ALA A 67 20.69 5.43 44.18
C ALA A 67 22.07 5.59 44.81
N ARG A 68 23.01 4.73 44.45
CA ARG A 68 24.39 4.80 44.96
C ARG A 68 25.13 6.04 44.46
N TRP A 69 25.00 6.43 43.22
CA TRP A 69 25.54 7.66 42.67
C TRP A 69 24.96 8.90 43.38
N LYS A 70 23.68 8.87 43.73
CA LYS A 70 23.02 9.93 44.47
C LYS A 70 23.51 9.99 45.93
N GLU A 71 23.73 8.84 46.56
CA GLU A 71 24.29 8.74 47.91
C GLU A 71 25.77 9.20 47.97
N GLU A 72 26.58 8.84 46.98
CA GLU A 72 27.97 9.33 46.86
C GLU A 72 28.02 10.83 46.65
N LYS A 73 27.10 11.40 45.88
CA LYS A 73 27.01 12.85 45.68
C LYS A 73 26.53 13.62 46.93
N ALA A 74 25.79 12.95 47.81
CA ALA A 74 25.25 13.52 49.05
C ALA A 74 26.18 13.32 50.26
N ARG A 75 27.23 12.50 50.18
CA ARG A 75 28.21 12.31 51.25
C ARG A 75 29.13 13.51 51.28
N GLN A 76 29.04 14.28 52.42
CA GLN A 76 30.11 15.17 52.83
C GLN A 76 31.34 14.32 53.25
N PRO A 77 32.58 14.81 53.07
CA PRO A 77 33.78 14.07 53.45
C PRO A 77 33.80 13.86 54.95
N VAL A 78 33.64 12.59 55.36
CA VAL A 78 33.80 12.16 56.76
C VAL A 78 35.24 11.67 56.93
N PRO A 79 35.91 11.95 58.05
CA PRO A 79 37.31 11.53 58.30
C PRO A 79 37.43 10.00 58.35
N GLU A 80 38.51 9.51 57.79
CA GLU A 80 38.90 8.11 57.66
C GLU A 80 39.01 7.41 59.03
N TYR A 81 38.05 6.48 59.29
CA TYR A 81 38.24 5.41 60.27
C TYR A 81 37.81 4.11 59.61
N SER A 82 38.78 3.37 59.07
CA SER A 82 38.49 2.14 58.37
C SER A 82 38.66 0.93 59.28
N GLY A 83 37.52 0.38 59.73
CA GLY A 83 37.46 -0.95 60.33
C GLY A 83 37.41 -2.05 59.30
N ASP A 84 37.90 -3.24 59.61
CA ASP A 84 37.99 -4.41 58.70
C ASP A 84 36.59 -4.91 58.21
N ASN A 85 35.53 -4.53 58.93
CA ASN A 85 34.14 -4.80 58.53
C ASN A 85 33.67 -3.96 57.34
N ASP A 86 34.14 -2.73 57.19
CA ASP A 86 33.75 -1.86 56.07
C ASP A 86 34.32 -2.33 54.76
N LYS A 87 35.52 -2.95 54.76
CA LYS A 87 36.12 -3.53 53.60
C LYS A 87 35.35 -4.78 53.11
N LYS A 88 34.79 -5.57 54.00
CA LYS A 88 33.95 -6.76 53.64
C LYS A 88 32.61 -6.32 53.08
N VAL A 89 31.99 -5.29 53.58
CA VAL A 89 30.73 -4.74 53.09
C VAL A 89 30.96 -4.13 51.70
N ALA A 90 31.99 -3.31 51.52
CA ALA A 90 32.33 -2.69 50.26
C ALA A 90 32.64 -3.74 49.16
N ARG A 91 33.38 -4.82 49.50
CA ARG A 91 33.68 -5.94 48.58
C ARG A 91 32.43 -6.72 48.17
N ARG A 92 31.52 -6.99 49.12
CA ARG A 92 30.25 -7.67 48.87
C ARG A 92 29.33 -6.84 47.97
N GLU A 93 29.33 -5.54 48.12
CA GLU A 93 28.55 -4.62 47.29
C GLU A 93 29.11 -4.46 45.88
N MET A 94 30.44 -4.36 45.77
CA MET A 94 31.15 -4.35 44.49
C MET A 94 30.88 -5.67 43.67
N MET A 95 30.84 -6.82 44.37
CA MET A 95 30.50 -8.10 43.73
C MET A 95 29.06 -8.12 43.22
N LYS A 96 28.12 -7.52 43.92
CA LYS A 96 26.70 -7.42 43.46
C LYS A 96 26.57 -6.50 42.23
N ASP A 97 27.35 -5.44 42.14
CA ASP A 97 27.36 -4.55 40.97
C ASP A 97 28.04 -5.19 39.79
N LEU A 98 29.11 -5.99 40.00
CA LEU A 98 29.78 -6.78 38.96
C LEU A 98 28.91 -7.86 38.35
N ILE A 99 27.93 -8.40 39.08
CA ILE A 99 26.97 -9.39 38.50
C ILE A 99 26.01 -8.74 37.51
N ALA A 100 25.71 -7.45 37.62
CA ALA A 100 24.86 -6.75 36.67
C ALA A 100 25.56 -6.49 35.30
N VAL A 101 26.89 -6.37 35.29
CA VAL A 101 27.68 -6.08 34.09
C VAL A 101 27.58 -7.19 33.03
N PRO A 102 27.68 -8.49 33.36
CA PRO A 102 27.49 -9.55 32.37
C PRO A 102 26.07 -9.59 31.79
N ALA A 103 25.05 -9.29 32.60
CA ALA A 103 23.65 -9.25 32.11
C ALA A 103 23.44 -8.10 31.12
N ILE A 104 23.98 -6.91 31.42
CA ILE A 104 23.95 -5.73 30.51
C ILE A 104 24.79 -6.04 29.26
N GLY A 105 25.97 -6.64 29.42
CA GLY A 105 26.81 -7.07 28.31
C GLY A 105 26.16 -8.13 27.43
N ALA A 106 25.50 -9.12 28.03
CA ALA A 106 24.74 -10.13 27.29
C ALA A 106 23.55 -9.52 26.55
N PHE A 107 22.85 -8.56 27.15
CA PHE A 107 21.75 -7.84 26.52
C PHE A 107 22.24 -6.97 25.36
N ALA A 108 23.33 -6.21 25.55
CA ALA A 108 23.94 -5.42 24.49
C ALA A 108 24.47 -6.29 23.34
N TYR A 109 25.04 -7.45 23.66
CA TYR A 109 25.47 -8.44 22.67
C TYR A 109 24.29 -9.06 21.93
N ALA A 110 23.19 -9.36 22.62
CA ALA A 110 21.96 -9.84 22.01
C ALA A 110 21.35 -8.81 21.05
N LEU A 111 21.31 -7.53 21.45
CA LEU A 111 20.88 -6.42 20.59
C LEU A 111 21.80 -6.25 19.37
N TYR A 112 23.12 -6.36 19.55
CA TYR A 112 24.08 -6.31 18.47
C TYR A 112 23.91 -7.49 17.50
N LYS A 113 23.71 -8.69 18.02
CA LYS A 113 23.42 -9.89 17.24
C LYS A 113 22.09 -9.77 16.51
N LYS A 114 21.04 -9.25 17.18
CA LYS A 114 19.72 -9.04 16.55
C LYS A 114 19.79 -8.08 15.36
N ARG A 115 20.66 -7.06 15.42
CA ARG A 115 20.87 -6.15 14.26
C ARG A 115 21.56 -6.82 13.06
N ARG A 116 22.21 -7.97 13.26
CA ARG A 116 22.89 -8.78 12.23
C ARG A 116 22.21 -10.13 11.98
N TRP A 117 21.18 -10.41 12.72
CA TRP A 117 20.46 -11.68 12.62
C TRP A 117 19.24 -11.50 11.72
N ASP A 118 19.36 -11.98 10.50
CA ASP A 118 18.19 -12.21 9.66
C ASP A 118 17.36 -13.31 10.31
N SER A 119 16.06 -13.11 10.47
CA SER A 119 15.17 -14.15 10.98
C SER A 119 15.22 -15.37 10.06
N PHE A 120 14.77 -16.50 10.56
CA PHE A 120 14.69 -17.73 9.74
C PHE A 120 13.79 -17.49 8.52
N GLU A 121 12.72 -16.72 8.69
CA GLU A 121 11.83 -16.28 7.62
C GLU A 121 12.53 -15.36 6.63
N GLU A 122 13.34 -14.42 7.10
CA GLU A 122 14.14 -13.55 6.21
C GLU A 122 15.21 -14.33 5.47
N LYS A 123 15.79 -15.37 6.09
CA LYS A 123 16.73 -16.29 5.41
C LYS A 123 16.05 -17.20 4.41
N LEU A 124 14.81 -17.63 4.68
CA LEU A 124 13.99 -18.37 3.72
C LEU A 124 13.58 -17.50 2.54
N LEU A 125 13.40 -16.20 2.75
CA LEU A 125 13.15 -15.22 1.67
C LEU A 125 14.43 -14.91 0.87
N LYS A 126 15.61 -15.05 1.50
CA LYS A 126 16.91 -15.03 0.83
C LYS A 126 17.36 -16.46 0.50
N VAL A 127 16.63 -17.16 -0.35
CA VAL A 127 17.07 -18.48 -0.81
C VAL A 127 18.26 -18.28 -1.74
N GLU A 128 19.46 -18.26 -1.15
CA GLU A 128 20.71 -18.41 -1.88
C GLU A 128 20.69 -19.76 -2.60
N GLY A 129 20.76 -19.74 -3.92
CA GLY A 129 20.96 -20.93 -4.74
C GLY A 129 19.73 -21.50 -5.44
N ILE A 130 18.60 -20.83 -5.47
CA ILE A 130 17.64 -21.05 -6.55
C ILE A 130 18.16 -20.29 -7.77
N ASP A 131 18.95 -20.99 -8.55
CA ASP A 131 19.36 -20.52 -9.88
C ASP A 131 18.08 -20.23 -10.68
N ALA A 132 17.93 -19.00 -11.14
CA ALA A 132 16.87 -18.56 -12.02
C ALA A 132 16.77 -19.40 -13.29
N ASN A 133 17.80 -20.18 -13.60
CA ASN A 133 17.88 -21.11 -14.74
C ASN A 133 17.43 -22.54 -14.39
N SER A 134 17.01 -22.85 -13.18
CA SER A 134 16.57 -24.20 -12.80
C SER A 134 15.17 -24.54 -13.30
N GLY A 135 14.83 -24.18 -14.53
CA GLY A 135 13.69 -24.73 -15.29
C GLY A 135 12.28 -24.53 -14.73
N ALA A 136 12.12 -24.12 -13.48
CA ALA A 136 10.88 -23.55 -12.99
C ALA A 136 10.85 -22.12 -13.52
N THR A 137 10.20 -21.98 -14.64
CA THR A 137 9.84 -20.71 -15.22
C THR A 137 9.35 -19.79 -14.15
N THR A 138 10.07 -18.80 -13.82
CA THR A 138 9.67 -17.74 -12.95
C THR A 138 10.45 -17.70 -11.68
N LEU A 139 10.99 -16.64 -11.49
CA LEU A 139 11.05 -15.93 -10.24
C LEU A 139 12.47 -15.79 -9.72
N ASN A 140 13.18 -14.91 -10.38
CA ASN A 140 14.12 -14.07 -9.65
C ASN A 140 13.30 -13.27 -8.64
N PHE A 141 13.19 -13.74 -7.41
CA PHE A 141 12.68 -12.95 -6.30
C PHE A 141 13.82 -12.12 -5.71
N SER A 142 14.31 -11.15 -6.44
CA SER A 142 15.10 -10.11 -5.83
C SER A 142 14.16 -8.99 -5.43
N TYR A 143 13.82 -8.91 -4.15
CA TYR A 143 13.13 -7.75 -3.62
C TYR A 143 14.14 -6.60 -3.55
N ALA A 144 14.02 -5.62 -4.45
CA ALA A 144 14.83 -4.44 -4.37
C ALA A 144 14.51 -3.67 -3.07
N SER A 145 15.52 -3.39 -2.29
CA SER A 145 15.41 -2.58 -1.09
C SER A 145 15.36 -1.07 -1.45
N LEU A 146 14.90 -0.23 -0.52
CA LEU A 146 14.91 1.24 -0.73
C LEU A 146 16.31 1.80 -1.05
N SER A 147 17.38 1.13 -0.63
CA SER A 147 18.75 1.53 -0.96
C SER A 147 19.10 1.33 -2.44
N GLU A 148 18.32 0.53 -3.16
CA GLU A 148 18.48 0.25 -4.59
C GLU A 148 17.59 1.14 -5.47
N LEU A 149 16.80 2.03 -4.84
CA LEU A 149 15.99 3.01 -5.57
C LEU A 149 16.89 3.99 -6.32
N LYS A 150 16.77 4.02 -7.64
CA LYS A 150 17.59 4.86 -8.53
C LYS A 150 17.16 6.33 -8.57
N GLY A 151 15.96 6.61 -8.12
CA GLY A 151 15.37 7.95 -8.08
C GLY A 151 13.88 7.90 -7.75
N LYS A 152 13.27 9.05 -7.52
CA LYS A 152 11.83 9.13 -7.31
C LYS A 152 11.09 9.17 -8.64
N VAL A 153 9.94 8.50 -8.71
CA VAL A 153 9.06 8.54 -9.87
C VAL A 153 8.67 10.00 -10.15
N PRO A 154 8.89 10.50 -11.38
CA PRO A 154 8.52 11.85 -11.76
C PRO A 154 7.00 12.02 -11.83
N LYS A 155 6.57 13.27 -11.84
CA LYS A 155 5.16 13.64 -11.83
C LYS A 155 4.75 14.30 -13.13
N GLY A 156 3.44 14.31 -13.36
CA GLY A 156 2.73 15.07 -14.38
C GLY A 156 1.48 15.68 -13.78
N LYS A 157 0.64 16.31 -14.62
CA LYS A 157 -0.51 17.08 -14.16
C LYS A 157 -1.74 16.79 -15.02
N ILE A 158 -2.91 16.71 -14.40
CA ILE A 158 -4.20 16.76 -15.07
C ILE A 158 -4.78 18.15 -14.82
N THR A 159 -5.11 18.85 -15.89
CA THR A 159 -5.73 20.18 -15.80
C THR A 159 -7.25 20.02 -15.82
N TYR A 160 -7.94 20.66 -14.91
CA TYR A 160 -9.38 20.60 -14.78
C TYR A 160 -9.98 21.93 -14.31
N ARG A 161 -11.29 22.12 -14.41
CA ARG A 161 -11.99 23.31 -13.87
C ARG A 161 -12.44 23.06 -12.45
N ASN A 162 -12.02 23.94 -11.53
CA ASN A 162 -12.48 23.90 -10.13
C ASN A 162 -13.90 24.48 -9.99
N THR A 163 -14.43 24.49 -8.76
CA THR A 163 -15.78 25.02 -8.46
C THR A 163 -15.97 26.50 -8.76
N LYS A 164 -14.88 27.26 -8.92
CA LYS A 164 -14.91 28.67 -9.30
C LYS A 164 -14.84 28.89 -10.81
N GLY A 165 -14.76 27.80 -11.59
CA GLY A 165 -14.56 27.85 -13.04
C GLY A 165 -13.12 28.16 -13.47
N GLU A 166 -12.18 28.25 -12.54
CA GLU A 166 -10.75 28.47 -12.79
C GLU A 166 -10.06 27.17 -13.17
N MET A 167 -9.03 27.28 -14.00
CA MET A 167 -8.17 26.13 -14.31
C MET A 167 -7.31 25.78 -13.10
N ALA A 168 -7.37 24.54 -12.68
CA ALA A 168 -6.61 23.95 -11.58
C ALA A 168 -5.79 22.76 -12.07
N GLU A 169 -4.73 22.43 -11.34
CA GLU A 169 -3.85 21.33 -11.66
C GLU A 169 -3.97 20.23 -10.60
N PHE A 170 -4.06 19.00 -11.05
CA PHE A 170 -4.04 17.81 -10.22
C PHE A 170 -2.77 17.02 -10.51
N GLU A 171 -1.79 17.15 -9.62
CA GLU A 171 -0.47 16.55 -9.78
C GLU A 171 -0.46 15.07 -9.40
N LEU A 172 0.01 14.21 -10.31
CA LEU A 172 0.10 12.78 -10.15
C LEU A 172 1.49 12.25 -10.52
N SER A 173 1.96 11.22 -9.83
CA SER A 173 3.13 10.45 -10.26
C SER A 173 2.88 9.73 -11.58
N ARG A 174 3.89 9.64 -12.44
CA ARG A 174 3.79 8.93 -13.74
C ARG A 174 3.44 7.45 -13.57
N LEU A 175 3.86 6.83 -12.45
CA LEU A 175 3.40 5.53 -12.01
C LEU A 175 2.41 5.71 -10.86
N ILE A 176 1.21 5.16 -11.03
CA ILE A 176 0.08 5.20 -10.09
C ILE A 176 -0.10 3.80 -9.52
N MET A 177 -0.23 3.69 -8.21
CA MET A 177 -0.51 2.41 -7.55
C MET A 177 -1.91 1.92 -7.92
N GLY A 178 -2.04 0.66 -8.33
CA GLY A 178 -3.31 0.02 -8.65
C GLY A 178 -3.91 -0.71 -7.45
N GLY A 179 -5.18 -0.46 -7.16
CA GLY A 179 -5.86 -1.02 -6.00
C GLY A 179 -6.42 -2.43 -6.16
N ASN A 180 -6.40 -3.03 -7.35
CA ASN A 180 -7.04 -4.33 -7.57
C ASN A 180 -6.41 -5.46 -6.74
N LEU A 181 -5.08 -5.51 -6.65
CA LEU A 181 -4.40 -6.48 -5.78
C LEU A 181 -4.81 -6.29 -4.32
N ILE A 182 -4.76 -5.06 -3.84
CA ILE A 182 -5.11 -4.68 -2.46
C ILE A 182 -6.55 -5.07 -2.14
N GLY A 183 -7.48 -4.93 -3.09
CA GLY A 183 -8.89 -5.29 -2.92
C GLY A 183 -9.20 -6.77 -3.07
N GLY A 184 -8.24 -7.57 -3.51
CA GLY A 184 -8.46 -8.97 -3.85
C GLY A 184 -9.24 -9.17 -5.15
N TRP A 185 -9.30 -8.16 -6.02
CA TRP A 185 -9.88 -8.24 -7.37
C TRP A 185 -8.84 -8.63 -8.41
N ALA A 186 -7.91 -9.47 -7.99
CA ALA A 186 -6.91 -10.01 -8.91
C ALA A 186 -7.56 -11.04 -9.83
N HIS A 187 -7.44 -10.77 -11.11
CA HIS A 187 -7.85 -11.68 -12.17
C HIS A 187 -6.60 -12.38 -12.69
N SER A 188 -6.64 -13.68 -12.80
CA SER A 188 -5.55 -14.44 -13.37
C SER A 188 -6.10 -15.73 -13.99
N ARG A 189 -6.57 -15.63 -15.21
CA ARG A 189 -7.00 -16.78 -16.03
C ARG A 189 -7.95 -17.72 -15.30
N ASP A 190 -8.97 -17.18 -14.63
CA ASP A 190 -10.00 -17.92 -13.89
C ASP A 190 -9.47 -18.80 -12.73
N LEU A 191 -8.27 -18.52 -12.23
CA LEU A 191 -7.73 -19.19 -11.04
C LEU A 191 -8.47 -18.72 -9.80
N ILE A 192 -9.50 -19.47 -9.39
CA ILE A 192 -10.46 -19.10 -8.34
C ILE A 192 -9.83 -18.83 -6.96
N TYR A 193 -8.64 -19.35 -6.70
CA TYR A 193 -7.94 -19.16 -5.41
C TYR A 193 -7.10 -17.88 -5.36
N VAL A 194 -6.73 -17.29 -6.50
CA VAL A 194 -5.81 -16.13 -6.56
C VAL A 194 -6.39 -14.94 -5.79
N SER A 195 -7.66 -14.59 -6.03
CA SER A 195 -8.32 -13.49 -5.33
C SER A 195 -8.31 -13.67 -3.81
N LYS A 196 -8.55 -14.89 -3.33
CA LYS A 196 -8.51 -15.19 -1.89
C LYS A 196 -7.10 -15.07 -1.30
N LEU A 197 -6.09 -15.59 -1.99
CA LEU A 197 -4.69 -15.51 -1.57
C LEU A 197 -4.24 -14.06 -1.47
N VAL A 198 -4.49 -13.29 -2.53
CA VAL A 198 -4.13 -11.86 -2.60
C VAL A 198 -4.81 -11.07 -1.49
N LYS A 199 -6.10 -11.33 -1.23
CA LYS A 199 -6.84 -10.68 -0.15
C LYS A 199 -6.34 -11.06 1.24
N THR A 200 -5.92 -12.32 1.42
CA THR A 200 -5.32 -12.79 2.68
C THR A 200 -3.96 -12.13 2.93
N TYR A 201 -3.16 -11.94 1.88
CA TYR A 201 -1.88 -11.24 1.97
C TYR A 201 -2.04 -9.76 2.35
N HIS A 202 -3.00 -9.07 1.74
CA HIS A 202 -3.22 -7.65 1.94
C HIS A 202 -4.11 -7.35 3.16
N THR A 203 -3.56 -7.57 4.36
CA THR A 203 -4.15 -7.03 5.58
C THR A 203 -4.14 -5.50 5.56
N ASP A 204 -4.98 -4.84 6.36
CA ASP A 204 -4.99 -3.37 6.48
C ASP A 204 -3.58 -2.80 6.73
N GLU A 205 -2.82 -3.47 7.60
CA GLU A 205 -1.45 -3.08 7.92
C GLU A 205 -0.50 -3.23 6.70
N LYS A 206 -0.58 -4.36 6.00
CA LYS A 206 0.21 -4.60 4.78
C LYS A 206 -0.10 -3.57 3.70
N VAL A 207 -1.37 -3.24 3.52
CA VAL A 207 -1.80 -2.17 2.59
C VAL A 207 -1.16 -0.84 2.96
N MET A 208 -1.21 -0.44 4.24
CA MET A 208 -0.61 0.82 4.68
C MET A 208 0.91 0.85 4.50
N GLN A 209 1.59 -0.28 4.77
CA GLN A 209 3.02 -0.43 4.52
C GLN A 209 3.36 -0.28 3.04
N THR A 210 2.56 -0.89 2.16
CA THR A 210 2.72 -0.80 0.70
C THR A 210 2.57 0.63 0.21
N LEU A 211 1.53 1.34 0.68
CA LEU A 211 1.31 2.75 0.33
C LEU A 211 2.45 3.64 0.80
N ALA A 212 2.91 3.47 2.04
CA ALA A 212 4.02 4.24 2.59
C ALA A 212 5.34 4.00 1.83
N LEU A 213 5.57 2.77 1.38
CA LEU A 213 6.72 2.44 0.55
C LEU A 213 6.61 3.10 -0.83
N GLY A 214 5.40 3.07 -1.44
CA GLY A 214 5.12 3.76 -2.70
C GLY A 214 5.41 5.25 -2.63
N GLU A 215 4.95 5.93 -1.57
CA GLU A 215 5.23 7.37 -1.38
C GLU A 215 6.73 7.64 -1.23
N LYS A 216 7.48 6.76 -0.54
CA LYS A 216 8.94 6.87 -0.45
C LYS A 216 9.62 6.73 -1.82
N CYS A 217 9.04 5.98 -2.74
CA CYS A 217 9.52 5.85 -4.11
C CYS A 217 9.06 7.00 -5.04
N GLY A 218 8.26 7.94 -4.54
CA GLY A 218 7.76 9.10 -5.29
C GLY A 218 6.38 8.90 -5.91
N MET A 219 5.71 7.77 -5.67
CA MET A 219 4.33 7.56 -6.08
C MET A 219 3.39 8.27 -5.10
N ASN A 220 2.64 9.26 -5.60
CA ASN A 220 1.74 10.06 -4.77
C ASN A 220 0.26 9.75 -5.01
N SER A 221 -0.05 8.67 -5.72
CA SER A 221 -1.42 8.39 -6.15
C SER A 221 -1.75 6.91 -6.22
N ILE A 222 -3.03 6.60 -5.99
CA ILE A 222 -3.63 5.27 -6.12
C ILE A 222 -4.96 5.36 -6.87
N ILE A 223 -5.20 4.40 -7.78
CA ILE A 223 -6.52 4.18 -8.39
C ILE A 223 -7.15 2.94 -7.76
N THR A 224 -8.35 3.09 -7.21
CA THR A 224 -9.08 1.95 -6.66
C THR A 224 -10.58 2.21 -6.54
N ASN A 225 -11.30 1.15 -6.17
CA ASN A 225 -12.75 1.17 -5.93
C ASN A 225 -13.08 1.84 -4.59
N PRO A 226 -14.25 2.52 -4.45
CA PRO A 226 -14.67 3.15 -3.21
C PRO A 226 -14.83 2.19 -2.03
N GLN A 227 -14.91 0.87 -2.25
CA GLN A 227 -14.90 -0.12 -1.17
C GLN A 227 -13.59 -0.10 -0.35
N LEU A 228 -12.48 0.28 -0.94
CA LEU A 228 -11.20 0.48 -0.23
C LEU A 228 -11.03 1.89 0.35
N GLY A 229 -11.96 2.79 0.09
CA GLY A 229 -11.86 4.18 0.55
C GLY A 229 -11.68 4.31 2.06
N ARG A 230 -12.28 3.39 2.86
CA ARG A 230 -12.11 3.37 4.31
C ARG A 230 -10.64 3.25 4.74
N ILE A 231 -9.89 2.32 4.13
CA ILE A 231 -8.49 2.14 4.50
C ILE A 231 -7.61 3.27 4.00
N LEU A 232 -7.93 3.83 2.82
CA LEU A 232 -7.21 4.99 2.28
C LEU A 232 -7.43 6.23 3.15
N LYS A 233 -8.67 6.47 3.57
CA LYS A 233 -8.99 7.55 4.52
C LYS A 233 -8.24 7.38 5.83
N LYS A 234 -8.25 6.16 6.40
CA LYS A 234 -7.49 5.83 7.61
C LYS A 234 -5.99 6.09 7.41
N TYR A 235 -5.41 5.61 6.30
CA TYR A 235 -4.02 5.83 5.97
C TYR A 235 -3.67 7.32 5.89
N LYS A 236 -4.43 8.12 5.14
CA LYS A 236 -4.20 9.56 5.00
C LYS A 236 -4.21 10.28 6.35
N HIS A 237 -5.14 9.92 7.24
CA HIS A 237 -5.25 10.53 8.57
C HIS A 237 -4.14 10.09 9.52
N GLU A 238 -3.85 8.80 9.63
CA GLU A 238 -2.85 8.27 10.57
C GLU A 238 -1.43 8.66 10.19
N PHE A 239 -1.10 8.61 8.90
CA PHE A 239 0.25 8.93 8.40
C PHE A 239 0.40 10.39 7.95
N ARG A 240 -0.67 11.21 8.05
CA ARG A 240 -0.72 12.58 7.50
C ARG A 240 -0.26 12.62 6.05
N SER A 241 -0.66 11.62 5.28
CA SER A 241 -0.25 11.43 3.89
C SER A 241 -1.05 12.35 2.96
N ASN A 242 -0.38 12.87 1.93
CA ASN A 242 -1.00 13.61 0.83
C ASN A 242 -1.30 12.72 -0.39
N LEU A 243 -1.37 11.38 -0.18
CA LEU A 243 -1.69 10.41 -1.21
C LEU A 243 -2.99 10.79 -1.92
N LYS A 244 -2.95 10.88 -3.25
CA LYS A 244 -4.12 11.18 -4.08
C LYS A 244 -4.91 9.89 -4.35
N TYR A 245 -6.15 9.88 -3.96
CA TYR A 245 -7.06 8.78 -4.22
C TYR A 245 -7.94 9.10 -5.44
N ILE A 246 -7.78 8.32 -6.50
CA ILE A 246 -8.60 8.36 -7.71
C ILE A 246 -9.59 7.19 -7.63
N SER A 247 -10.88 7.47 -7.60
CA SER A 247 -11.93 6.44 -7.50
C SER A 247 -12.47 6.05 -8.87
N ASP A 248 -12.61 4.74 -9.10
CA ASP A 248 -13.26 4.20 -10.30
C ASP A 248 -14.79 4.27 -10.27
N CYS A 249 -15.39 4.69 -9.17
CA CYS A 249 -16.84 4.75 -8.97
C CYS A 249 -17.60 3.44 -9.27
N GLY A 250 -16.91 2.30 -9.30
CA GLY A 250 -17.47 1.00 -9.66
C GLY A 250 -18.31 0.39 -8.54
N VAL A 251 -19.59 0.67 -8.49
CA VAL A 251 -20.50 0.11 -7.49
C VAL A 251 -21.76 -0.42 -8.15
N GLY A 252 -21.73 -1.70 -8.51
CA GLY A 252 -22.92 -2.40 -9.01
C GLY A 252 -23.52 -1.81 -10.28
N MET A 253 -22.72 -1.33 -11.22
CA MET A 253 -23.16 -0.69 -12.48
C MET A 253 -23.93 0.63 -12.29
N ASP A 254 -23.87 1.21 -11.09
CA ASP A 254 -24.54 2.48 -10.76
C ASP A 254 -23.49 3.57 -10.53
N PHE A 255 -23.26 4.37 -11.58
CA PHE A 255 -22.25 5.41 -11.56
C PHE A 255 -22.55 6.50 -10.52
N GLN A 256 -23.80 6.92 -10.39
CA GLN A 256 -24.23 7.94 -9.42
C GLN A 256 -24.02 7.47 -7.97
N LYS A 257 -24.33 6.21 -7.68
CA LYS A 257 -24.04 5.61 -6.38
C LYS A 257 -22.53 5.54 -6.14
N GLY A 258 -21.78 5.20 -7.16
CA GLY A 258 -20.32 5.18 -7.14
C GLY A 258 -19.72 6.55 -6.80
N ILE A 259 -20.21 7.63 -7.41
CA ILE A 259 -19.79 9.01 -7.11
C ILE A 259 -20.04 9.34 -5.63
N LYS A 260 -21.27 9.09 -5.13
CA LYS A 260 -21.63 9.39 -3.72
C LYS A 260 -20.71 8.66 -2.73
N LEU A 261 -20.44 7.38 -2.95
CA LEU A 261 -19.56 6.60 -2.08
C LEU A 261 -18.11 7.08 -2.16
N SER A 262 -17.64 7.46 -3.36
CA SER A 262 -16.30 7.99 -3.55
C SER A 262 -16.09 9.33 -2.84
N LEU A 263 -17.09 10.20 -2.86
CA LEU A 263 -17.07 11.47 -2.14
C LEU A 263 -17.07 11.27 -0.62
N LEU A 264 -17.84 10.32 -0.10
CA LEU A 264 -17.86 9.96 1.32
C LEU A 264 -16.52 9.40 1.81
N THR A 265 -15.77 8.76 0.93
CA THR A 265 -14.43 8.20 1.20
C THR A 265 -13.29 9.13 0.83
N GLU A 266 -13.60 10.41 0.56
CA GLU A 266 -12.63 11.48 0.31
C GLU A 266 -11.75 11.25 -0.93
N ALA A 267 -12.35 10.73 -2.02
CA ALA A 267 -11.65 10.63 -3.30
C ALA A 267 -11.24 12.02 -3.80
N ASP A 268 -10.02 12.15 -4.33
CA ASP A 268 -9.46 13.39 -4.85
C ASP A 268 -9.81 13.62 -6.33
N ALA A 269 -9.99 12.53 -7.11
CA ALA A 269 -10.48 12.51 -8.47
C ALA A 269 -11.39 11.29 -8.67
N LEU A 270 -12.33 11.36 -9.60
CA LEU A 270 -13.31 10.31 -9.85
C LEU A 270 -13.45 10.05 -11.35
N TYR A 271 -13.77 8.81 -11.71
CA TYR A 271 -14.08 8.49 -13.10
C TYR A 271 -15.16 7.42 -13.25
N CYS A 272 -15.88 7.45 -14.36
CA CYS A 272 -16.80 6.38 -14.72
C CYS A 272 -16.01 5.10 -15.01
N GLN A 273 -16.29 4.03 -14.26
CA GLN A 273 -15.56 2.76 -14.36
C GLN A 273 -15.62 2.20 -15.79
N GLY A 274 -14.51 1.57 -16.21
CA GLY A 274 -14.39 1.03 -17.56
C GLY A 274 -15.48 0.02 -17.93
N GLU A 275 -15.87 -0.87 -17.03
CA GLU A 275 -16.94 -1.83 -17.30
C GLU A 275 -18.31 -1.15 -17.49
N ILE A 276 -18.61 -0.09 -16.73
CA ILE A 276 -19.83 0.70 -16.92
C ILE A 276 -19.83 1.31 -18.32
N THR A 277 -18.74 1.97 -18.70
CA THR A 277 -18.60 2.62 -20.00
C THR A 277 -18.72 1.60 -21.14
N ASP A 278 -17.98 0.48 -21.08
CA ASP A 278 -18.02 -0.56 -22.12
C ASP A 278 -19.43 -1.13 -22.31
N ARG A 279 -20.17 -1.37 -21.22
CA ARG A 279 -21.54 -1.87 -21.29
C ARG A 279 -22.51 -0.80 -21.77
N TRP A 280 -22.39 0.42 -21.30
CA TRP A 280 -23.33 1.51 -21.62
C TRP A 280 -23.15 2.02 -23.05
N THR A 281 -22.00 1.85 -23.65
CA THR A 281 -21.76 2.14 -25.07
C THR A 281 -22.20 1.01 -26.01
N ASN A 282 -22.43 -0.20 -25.48
CA ASN A 282 -22.94 -1.32 -26.27
C ASN A 282 -24.45 -1.19 -26.49
N PRO A 283 -24.93 -1.11 -27.76
CA PRO A 283 -26.37 -1.00 -28.06
C PRO A 283 -27.16 -2.24 -27.63
N GLU A 284 -26.55 -3.41 -27.54
CA GLU A 284 -27.18 -4.66 -27.16
C GLU A 284 -27.28 -4.83 -25.62
N TYR A 285 -26.65 -3.94 -24.86
CA TYR A 285 -26.68 -4.04 -23.40
C TYR A 285 -28.05 -3.61 -22.85
N ASP A 286 -28.69 -4.50 -22.11
CA ASP A 286 -29.92 -4.23 -21.38
C ASP A 286 -29.74 -4.55 -19.89
N ASP A 287 -29.94 -3.56 -19.04
CA ASP A 287 -29.96 -3.68 -17.59
C ASP A 287 -31.40 -3.62 -17.01
N GLY A 288 -32.41 -3.83 -17.87
CA GLY A 288 -33.83 -3.74 -17.52
C GLY A 288 -34.40 -2.31 -17.55
N ARG A 289 -33.58 -1.27 -17.68
CA ARG A 289 -34.03 0.14 -17.76
C ARG A 289 -34.45 0.56 -19.17
N LYS A 290 -34.17 -0.26 -20.19
CA LYS A 290 -34.47 0.00 -21.61
C LYS A 290 -33.93 1.33 -22.15
N LEU A 291 -32.75 1.76 -21.65
CA LEU A 291 -32.13 3.00 -22.07
C LEU A 291 -31.40 2.84 -23.39
N THR A 292 -31.53 3.82 -24.28
CA THR A 292 -30.70 3.93 -25.47
C THR A 292 -29.25 4.30 -25.11
N VAL A 293 -28.31 4.08 -26.04
CA VAL A 293 -26.91 4.51 -25.86
C VAL A 293 -26.84 6.01 -25.58
N ALA A 294 -27.57 6.84 -26.33
CA ALA A 294 -27.59 8.27 -26.11
C ALA A 294 -28.05 8.67 -24.68
N GLN A 295 -29.08 8.02 -24.15
CA GLN A 295 -29.53 8.25 -22.77
C GLN A 295 -28.49 7.81 -21.73
N ARG A 296 -27.77 6.72 -21.96
CA ARG A 296 -26.68 6.27 -21.10
C ARG A 296 -25.49 7.22 -21.14
N MET A 297 -25.17 7.78 -22.33
CA MET A 297 -24.12 8.81 -22.47
C MET A 297 -24.52 10.08 -21.71
N GLU A 298 -25.80 10.44 -21.69
CA GLU A 298 -26.26 11.56 -20.88
C GLU A 298 -26.08 11.33 -19.37
N LEU A 299 -26.34 10.12 -18.89
CA LEU A 299 -26.04 9.76 -17.49
C LEU A 299 -24.55 9.85 -17.14
N ILE A 300 -23.67 9.53 -18.10
CA ILE A 300 -22.22 9.75 -17.90
C ILE A 300 -21.92 11.25 -17.84
N ARG A 301 -22.50 12.06 -18.73
CA ARG A 301 -22.33 13.53 -18.76
C ARG A 301 -22.75 14.14 -17.42
N GLU A 302 -23.96 13.82 -16.95
CA GLU A 302 -24.47 14.26 -15.64
C GLU A 302 -23.50 13.88 -14.50
N GLY A 303 -22.99 12.65 -14.52
CA GLY A 303 -21.99 12.21 -13.54
C GLY A 303 -20.67 12.99 -13.58
N LEU A 304 -20.17 13.31 -14.77
CA LEU A 304 -18.98 14.16 -14.90
C LEU A 304 -19.22 15.58 -14.37
N GLU A 305 -20.40 16.14 -14.63
CA GLU A 305 -20.81 17.45 -14.12
C GLU A 305 -20.96 17.44 -12.60
N GLU A 306 -21.56 16.39 -12.04
CA GLU A 306 -21.65 16.21 -10.58
C GLU A 306 -20.26 16.18 -9.94
N ILE A 307 -19.31 15.39 -10.48
CA ILE A 307 -17.93 15.34 -9.98
C ILE A 307 -17.28 16.73 -10.02
N ARG A 308 -17.43 17.45 -11.13
CA ARG A 308 -16.87 18.79 -11.30
C ARG A 308 -17.51 19.81 -10.37
N SER A 309 -18.81 19.67 -10.06
CA SER A 309 -19.50 20.54 -9.08
C SER A 309 -18.87 20.44 -7.68
N HIS A 310 -18.21 19.33 -7.37
CA HIS A 310 -17.40 19.15 -6.16
C HIS A 310 -15.93 19.61 -6.30
N GLY A 311 -15.57 20.26 -7.41
CA GLY A 311 -14.22 20.77 -7.66
C GLY A 311 -13.17 19.68 -7.86
N LYS A 312 -13.56 18.57 -8.42
CA LYS A 312 -12.68 17.41 -8.62
C LYS A 312 -12.53 17.07 -10.11
N PRO A 313 -11.34 16.57 -10.52
CA PRO A 313 -11.18 16.05 -11.88
C PRO A 313 -12.14 14.89 -12.16
N ALA A 314 -12.79 14.92 -13.33
CA ALA A 314 -13.77 13.96 -13.77
C ALA A 314 -13.28 13.18 -14.99
N GLY A 315 -13.10 11.87 -14.86
CA GLY A 315 -12.59 11.00 -15.90
C GLY A 315 -13.61 10.03 -16.49
N ILE A 316 -13.24 9.38 -17.59
CA ILE A 316 -13.94 8.23 -18.15
C ILE A 316 -12.94 7.08 -18.32
N GLY A 317 -13.32 5.89 -17.84
CA GLY A 317 -12.60 4.64 -18.03
C GLY A 317 -13.22 3.80 -19.15
N ALA A 318 -12.43 3.02 -19.86
CA ALA A 318 -12.90 2.01 -20.79
C ALA A 318 -11.85 0.91 -21.01
N HIS A 319 -12.29 -0.31 -21.24
CA HIS A 319 -11.41 -1.38 -21.68
C HIS A 319 -11.30 -1.39 -23.21
N ARG A 320 -12.41 -1.18 -23.91
CA ARG A 320 -12.50 -1.22 -25.37
C ARG A 320 -12.30 0.16 -25.97
N ILE A 321 -11.58 0.23 -27.09
CA ILE A 321 -11.39 1.50 -27.80
C ILE A 321 -12.69 2.01 -28.42
N GLU A 322 -13.58 1.10 -28.82
CA GLU A 322 -14.90 1.45 -29.36
C GLU A 322 -15.72 2.24 -28.36
N ALA A 323 -15.62 1.91 -27.07
CA ALA A 323 -16.33 2.64 -26.02
C ALA A 323 -15.84 4.10 -25.90
N ILE A 324 -14.53 4.32 -26.03
CA ILE A 324 -13.98 5.70 -26.08
C ILE A 324 -14.52 6.45 -27.29
N LYS A 325 -14.53 5.81 -28.48
CA LYS A 325 -15.06 6.41 -29.71
C LYS A 325 -16.51 6.86 -29.54
N VAL A 326 -17.37 5.96 -29.01
CA VAL A 326 -18.78 6.30 -28.74
C VAL A 326 -18.91 7.49 -27.76
N CYS A 327 -18.10 7.53 -26.70
CA CYS A 327 -18.11 8.66 -25.78
C CYS A 327 -17.75 9.99 -26.49
N VAL A 328 -16.73 9.98 -27.34
CA VAL A 328 -16.29 11.14 -28.12
C VAL A 328 -17.35 11.57 -29.14
N GLU A 329 -17.95 10.63 -29.87
CA GLU A 329 -19.03 10.86 -30.83
C GLU A 329 -20.26 11.52 -30.17
N HIS A 330 -20.54 11.19 -28.91
CA HIS A 330 -21.62 11.85 -28.13
C HIS A 330 -21.14 13.13 -27.43
N GLY A 331 -19.96 13.63 -27.76
CA GLY A 331 -19.44 14.90 -27.23
C GLY A 331 -19.05 14.89 -25.77
N LEU A 332 -18.76 13.73 -25.17
CA LEU A 332 -18.24 13.65 -23.82
C LEU A 332 -16.79 14.15 -23.76
N GLN A 333 -16.51 15.03 -22.82
CA GLN A 333 -15.19 15.63 -22.62
C GLN A 333 -14.76 15.47 -21.18
N PRO A 334 -14.14 14.32 -20.80
CA PRO A 334 -13.58 14.15 -19.48
C PRO A 334 -12.30 14.98 -19.31
N ASP A 335 -11.85 15.16 -18.07
CA ASP A 335 -10.58 15.81 -17.78
C ASP A 335 -9.40 14.84 -18.00
N PHE A 336 -9.64 13.52 -17.97
CA PHE A 336 -8.68 12.45 -18.27
C PHE A 336 -9.36 11.16 -18.70
N TRP A 337 -8.64 10.35 -19.44
CA TRP A 337 -9.06 9.00 -19.83
C TRP A 337 -8.33 7.93 -19.03
N VAL A 338 -9.02 6.84 -18.68
CA VAL A 338 -8.44 5.62 -18.11
C VAL A 338 -8.70 4.48 -19.09
N LYS A 339 -7.71 4.08 -19.89
CA LYS A 339 -7.88 3.12 -20.97
C LYS A 339 -6.84 2.00 -20.87
N THR A 340 -7.28 0.76 -21.07
CA THR A 340 -6.36 -0.38 -21.17
C THR A 340 -5.31 -0.15 -22.25
N CYS A 341 -4.10 -0.63 -21.98
CA CYS A 341 -2.99 -0.52 -22.92
C CYS A 341 -2.00 -1.66 -22.70
N HIS A 342 -2.01 -2.66 -23.55
CA HIS A 342 -1.01 -3.72 -23.55
C HIS A 342 -0.81 -4.28 -24.94
N SER A 343 0.40 -4.73 -25.25
CA SER A 343 0.70 -5.43 -26.49
C SER A 343 0.15 -6.85 -26.46
N HIS A 344 0.10 -7.50 -27.65
CA HIS A 344 -0.15 -8.94 -27.77
C HIS A 344 1.13 -9.79 -27.77
N ASN A 345 2.27 -9.19 -27.43
CA ASN A 345 3.55 -9.89 -27.44
C ASN A 345 3.78 -10.72 -26.18
N TYR A 346 2.87 -11.68 -25.93
CA TYR A 346 3.00 -12.68 -24.87
C TYR A 346 2.29 -13.97 -25.26
N TRP A 347 2.81 -15.11 -24.79
CA TRP A 347 2.41 -16.44 -25.27
C TRP A 347 0.92 -16.78 -25.08
N SER A 348 0.25 -16.20 -24.09
CA SER A 348 -1.17 -16.43 -23.78
C SER A 348 -2.09 -15.36 -24.38
N ALA A 349 -1.58 -14.44 -25.22
CA ALA A 349 -2.41 -13.51 -25.93
C ALA A 349 -3.26 -14.28 -26.96
N LYS A 350 -4.59 -14.15 -26.84
CA LYS A 350 -5.53 -14.73 -27.80
C LYS A 350 -6.22 -13.61 -28.54
N THR A 351 -6.19 -13.68 -29.87
CA THR A 351 -6.84 -12.71 -30.77
C THR A 351 -8.31 -13.05 -31.06
N THR A 352 -8.81 -14.17 -30.52
CA THR A 352 -10.20 -14.60 -30.66
C THR A 352 -11.11 -13.90 -29.67
N ALA A 353 -12.39 -13.71 -30.04
CA ALA A 353 -13.42 -13.03 -29.27
C ALA A 353 -13.77 -13.67 -27.91
N GLU A 354 -13.10 -14.74 -27.53
CA GLU A 354 -13.26 -15.36 -26.22
C GLU A 354 -12.74 -14.43 -25.14
N TRP A 355 -13.56 -14.18 -24.12
CA TRP A 355 -13.18 -13.47 -22.93
C TRP A 355 -12.04 -14.23 -22.23
N ASN A 356 -10.91 -13.57 -22.11
CA ASN A 356 -9.82 -14.00 -21.26
C ASN A 356 -9.44 -12.85 -20.34
N ASP A 357 -9.25 -13.16 -19.12
CA ASP A 357 -8.94 -12.27 -18.01
C ASP A 357 -7.67 -11.42 -18.19
N ASN A 358 -6.78 -11.85 -19.06
CA ASN A 358 -5.54 -11.15 -19.36
C ASN A 358 -5.54 -10.45 -20.72
N MET A 359 -6.68 -10.37 -21.39
CA MET A 359 -6.78 -9.75 -22.71
C MET A 359 -7.92 -8.75 -22.78
N PHE A 360 -7.62 -7.50 -22.61
CA PHE A 360 -8.58 -6.39 -22.58
C PHE A 360 -8.36 -5.35 -23.69
N ASP A 361 -7.18 -5.32 -24.30
CA ASP A 361 -6.90 -4.48 -25.46
C ASP A 361 -6.91 -5.37 -26.71
N PHE A 362 -8.06 -5.41 -27.40
CA PHE A 362 -8.26 -6.32 -28.52
C PHE A 362 -7.58 -5.85 -29.80
N ASP A 363 -7.41 -4.54 -29.96
CA ASP A 363 -6.67 -3.93 -31.06
C ASP A 363 -5.73 -2.85 -30.50
N PRO A 364 -4.52 -3.25 -30.06
CA PRO A 364 -3.54 -2.32 -29.51
C PRO A 364 -3.13 -1.22 -30.47
N ASP A 365 -2.99 -1.51 -31.75
CA ASP A 365 -2.58 -0.54 -32.77
C ASP A 365 -3.67 0.51 -32.99
N GLU A 366 -4.93 0.11 -33.02
CA GLU A 366 -6.06 1.03 -33.11
C GLU A 366 -6.20 1.85 -31.84
N THR A 367 -5.99 1.23 -30.67
CA THR A 367 -5.97 1.93 -29.37
C THR A 367 -4.94 3.06 -29.41
N VAL A 368 -3.70 2.79 -29.80
CA VAL A 368 -2.63 3.80 -29.86
C VAL A 368 -3.00 4.91 -30.84
N ARG A 369 -3.38 4.56 -32.08
CA ARG A 369 -3.74 5.53 -33.12
C ARG A 369 -4.88 6.45 -32.68
N TYR A 370 -5.93 5.90 -32.08
CA TYR A 370 -7.07 6.72 -31.67
C TYR A 370 -6.75 7.57 -30.44
N MET A 371 -6.11 7.01 -29.43
CA MET A 371 -5.71 7.77 -28.23
C MET A 371 -4.73 8.91 -28.54
N GLU A 372 -3.94 8.80 -29.61
CA GLU A 372 -3.06 9.86 -30.08
C GLU A 372 -3.85 11.13 -30.49
N THR A 373 -5.06 10.97 -31.01
CA THR A 373 -5.93 12.08 -31.46
C THR A 373 -6.56 12.86 -30.29
N LEU A 374 -6.60 12.27 -29.09
CA LEU A 374 -7.25 12.88 -27.93
C LEU A 374 -6.32 13.83 -27.19
N GLU A 375 -6.85 14.99 -26.80
CA GLU A 375 -6.07 16.03 -26.10
C GLU A 375 -5.97 15.82 -24.60
N GLN A 376 -6.94 15.12 -23.99
CA GLN A 376 -6.96 14.87 -22.55
C GLN A 376 -5.86 13.88 -22.15
N PRO A 377 -5.28 14.00 -20.94
CA PRO A 377 -4.33 13.04 -20.41
C PRO A 377 -4.88 11.60 -20.40
N TRP A 378 -4.00 10.65 -20.66
CA TRP A 378 -4.30 9.22 -20.68
C TRP A 378 -3.58 8.49 -19.57
N ILE A 379 -4.34 7.88 -18.67
CA ILE A 379 -3.87 6.91 -17.68
C ILE A 379 -4.04 5.51 -18.27
N ALA A 380 -2.94 4.87 -18.66
CA ALA A 380 -2.96 3.50 -19.13
C ALA A 380 -3.09 2.54 -17.94
N PHE A 381 -3.95 1.54 -18.07
CA PHE A 381 -4.10 0.49 -17.05
C PHE A 381 -4.15 -0.90 -17.67
N LYS A 382 -4.08 -1.95 -16.84
CA LYS A 382 -3.94 -3.37 -17.27
C LYS A 382 -2.71 -3.63 -18.15
N VAL A 383 -1.68 -2.79 -18.03
CA VAL A 383 -0.48 -2.81 -18.88
C VAL A 383 0.34 -4.10 -18.77
N LEU A 384 0.13 -4.89 -17.74
CA LEU A 384 0.80 -6.18 -17.53
C LEU A 384 -0.02 -7.38 -18.00
N ALA A 385 -1.19 -7.17 -18.60
CA ALA A 385 -2.07 -8.28 -19.03
C ALA A 385 -2.24 -9.35 -17.94
N ALA A 386 -2.65 -8.94 -16.72
CA ALA A 386 -2.77 -9.76 -15.53
C ALA A 386 -1.47 -10.52 -15.14
N GLY A 387 -0.31 -9.92 -15.37
CA GLY A 387 1.00 -10.48 -15.06
C GLY A 387 1.60 -11.36 -16.15
N ALA A 388 0.99 -11.41 -17.34
CA ALA A 388 1.55 -12.11 -18.50
C ALA A 388 2.70 -11.32 -19.16
N ILE A 389 2.74 -10.01 -18.96
CA ILE A 389 3.78 -9.10 -19.45
C ILE A 389 4.64 -8.67 -18.26
N LYS A 390 5.95 -8.68 -18.43
CA LYS A 390 6.87 -8.19 -17.40
C LYS A 390 6.71 -6.69 -17.18
N PRO A 391 6.87 -6.17 -15.94
CA PRO A 391 6.73 -4.74 -15.63
C PRO A 391 7.58 -3.83 -16.53
N GLU A 392 8.85 -4.21 -16.78
CA GLU A 392 9.76 -3.49 -17.66
C GLU A 392 9.17 -3.28 -19.06
N ASP A 393 8.66 -4.37 -19.66
CA ASP A 393 8.12 -4.36 -21.03
C ASP A 393 6.77 -3.61 -21.08
N GLY A 394 5.90 -3.83 -20.08
CA GLY A 394 4.59 -3.19 -20.01
C GLY A 394 4.69 -1.68 -19.84
N LEU A 395 5.58 -1.21 -18.96
CA LEU A 395 5.84 0.22 -18.73
C LEU A 395 6.42 0.88 -19.98
N LYS A 396 7.42 0.25 -20.58
CA LYS A 396 8.03 0.74 -21.83
C LYS A 396 7.01 0.83 -22.95
N TYR A 397 6.17 -0.20 -23.12
CA TYR A 397 5.13 -0.21 -24.13
C TYR A 397 4.12 0.92 -23.89
N ALA A 398 3.58 1.05 -22.67
CA ALA A 398 2.56 2.03 -22.37
C ALA A 398 3.04 3.49 -22.57
N PHE A 399 4.24 3.83 -22.11
CA PHE A 399 4.77 5.19 -22.30
C PHE A 399 5.11 5.47 -23.75
N ASN A 400 5.68 4.52 -24.50
CA ASN A 400 5.93 4.68 -25.92
C ASN A 400 4.63 4.81 -26.75
N SER A 401 3.57 4.12 -26.33
CA SER A 401 2.22 4.24 -26.93
C SER A 401 1.54 5.58 -26.64
N GLY A 402 2.15 6.46 -25.86
CA GLY A 402 1.64 7.79 -25.61
C GLY A 402 0.83 7.98 -24.33
N ALA A 403 0.81 6.99 -23.45
CA ALA A 403 0.20 7.17 -22.12
C ALA A 403 0.93 8.25 -21.31
N ASP A 404 0.18 9.10 -20.61
CA ASP A 404 0.74 10.14 -19.76
C ASP A 404 1.05 9.60 -18.36
N PHE A 405 0.24 8.67 -17.91
CA PHE A 405 0.38 7.98 -16.63
C PHE A 405 0.12 6.49 -16.82
N VAL A 406 0.68 5.67 -15.93
CA VAL A 406 0.45 4.23 -15.90
C VAL A 406 -0.06 3.82 -14.53
N CYS A 407 -1.19 3.13 -14.49
CA CYS A 407 -1.73 2.50 -13.28
C CYS A 407 -1.39 1.01 -13.29
N MET A 408 -0.68 0.55 -12.28
CA MET A 408 -0.23 -0.83 -12.15
C MET A 408 -0.42 -1.35 -10.72
N GLY A 409 -0.97 -2.56 -10.59
CA GLY A 409 -1.03 -3.26 -9.31
C GLY A 409 0.34 -3.77 -8.92
N MET A 410 0.74 -3.55 -7.67
CA MET A 410 2.05 -3.90 -7.14
C MET A 410 1.92 -4.49 -5.74
N TYR A 411 2.72 -5.51 -5.45
CA TYR A 411 2.97 -5.92 -4.07
C TYR A 411 4.07 -5.03 -3.45
N ASP A 412 4.12 -4.96 -2.13
CA ASP A 412 5.14 -4.20 -1.40
C ASP A 412 6.57 -4.53 -1.87
N PHE A 413 6.85 -5.80 -2.12
CA PHE A 413 8.17 -6.25 -2.59
C PHE A 413 8.49 -5.87 -4.04
N GLN A 414 7.54 -5.43 -4.84
CA GLN A 414 7.75 -4.99 -6.23
C GLN A 414 7.93 -3.47 -6.35
N ILE A 415 7.48 -2.70 -5.37
CA ILE A 415 7.38 -1.23 -5.42
C ILE A 415 8.69 -0.55 -5.87
N VAL A 416 9.83 -0.95 -5.31
CA VAL A 416 11.11 -0.31 -5.62
C VAL A 416 11.59 -0.68 -7.03
N GLU A 417 11.43 -1.94 -7.41
CA GLU A 417 11.79 -2.42 -8.74
C GLU A 417 10.93 -1.78 -9.81
N ASP A 418 9.60 -1.72 -9.60
CA ASP A 418 8.66 -1.10 -10.53
C ASP A 418 8.90 0.42 -10.67
N ALA A 419 9.29 1.10 -9.58
CA ALA A 419 9.73 2.49 -9.65
C ALA A 419 10.99 2.63 -10.51
N ASN A 420 11.98 1.74 -10.36
CA ASN A 420 13.19 1.73 -11.18
C ASN A 420 12.90 1.43 -12.66
N HIS A 421 12.02 0.48 -12.95
CA HIS A 421 11.56 0.19 -14.32
C HIS A 421 10.84 1.39 -14.95
N THR A 422 10.03 2.10 -14.15
CA THR A 422 9.37 3.34 -14.61
C THR A 422 10.40 4.41 -14.97
N LEU A 423 11.42 4.63 -14.13
CA LEU A 423 12.50 5.58 -14.42
C LEU A 423 13.24 5.22 -15.70
N ALA A 424 13.56 3.94 -15.89
CA ALA A 424 14.23 3.43 -17.09
C ALA A 424 13.38 3.61 -18.35
N ALA A 425 12.08 3.32 -18.26
CA ALA A 425 11.14 3.51 -19.36
C ALA A 425 11.00 4.97 -19.76
N LEU A 426 10.88 5.88 -18.78
CA LEU A 426 10.77 7.32 -19.03
C LEU A 426 12.05 7.95 -19.59
N ALA A 427 13.22 7.47 -19.15
CA ALA A 427 14.51 7.96 -19.65
C ALA A 427 14.74 7.63 -21.14
N ASN A 428 14.12 6.57 -21.64
CA ASN A 428 14.28 6.06 -23.01
C ASN A 428 12.97 6.11 -23.83
N VAL A 429 12.01 6.92 -23.40
CA VAL A 429 10.70 6.98 -24.05
C VAL A 429 10.79 7.54 -25.47
N GLN A 430 10.15 6.84 -26.40
CA GLN A 430 9.99 7.24 -27.79
C GLN A 430 8.50 7.23 -28.11
N ARG A 431 7.88 8.41 -28.14
CA ARG A 431 6.43 8.55 -28.35
C ARG A 431 6.10 9.56 -29.42
N ALA A 432 5.11 9.26 -30.27
CA ALA A 432 4.58 10.18 -31.25
C ALA A 432 3.65 11.20 -30.56
N ARG A 433 2.79 10.74 -29.66
CA ARG A 433 1.86 11.59 -28.91
C ARG A 433 2.63 12.47 -27.92
N PRO A 434 2.47 13.82 -27.97
CA PRO A 434 3.07 14.69 -26.98
C PRO A 434 2.50 14.41 -25.57
N TRP A 435 3.22 14.81 -24.54
CA TRP A 435 2.70 14.78 -23.19
C TRP A 435 1.50 15.70 -23.05
N ARG A 436 0.39 15.18 -22.53
CA ARG A 436 -0.85 15.95 -22.27
C ARG A 436 -1.09 16.13 -20.77
N GLY A 437 -0.28 15.47 -19.92
CA GLY A 437 -0.39 15.53 -18.49
C GLY A 437 0.95 15.69 -17.76
#